data_dfee1ab0aa236e2cb91ffc9ad4c6abea
#
_entry.id   dfee1ab0aa236e2cb91ffc9ad4c6abea
#
_cell.length_a   1.000
_cell.length_b   1.000
_cell.length_c   1.000
_cell.angle_alpha   90.00
_cell.angle_beta   90.00
_cell.angle_gamma   90.00
#
_symmetry.space_group_name_H-M   'P 1'
#
loop_
_entity.id
_entity.type
_entity.pdbx_description
1 polymer ?
#
loop_
_entity_poly.entity_id
_entity_poly.type
_entity_poly.pdbx_seq_one_letter_code
_entity_poly.pdbx_strand_id
1 'polypeptide(L)'
;MNLGFYIDSQSQAGADNIYKKLNDWVTSNQIDNGSVFYNDIGFNPITPKFGLFNSTDVWQFTGNLIVTSYVAAASIGSVVNKFKPTFLYTKQDQKNIMQIIDIFNKIPFLVMNEEDFKFVKRITGKEPKLINSLDLDQIKEVFNE
;
A
#
# COMPACT_ATOMS: atom_id res chain seq x y z
N MET A 1 -13.73 -4.39 -7.27
CA MET A 1 -12.49 -3.61 -7.45
C MET A 1 -11.31 -4.55 -7.52
N ASN A 2 -10.29 -4.20 -8.28
CA ASN A 2 -9.00 -4.88 -8.25
C ASN A 2 -8.10 -4.18 -7.23
N LEU A 3 -7.61 -4.92 -6.26
CA LEU A 3 -6.79 -4.37 -5.18
C LEU A 3 -5.43 -5.04 -5.16
N GLY A 4 -4.39 -4.23 -5.19
CA GLY A 4 -3.01 -4.70 -5.10
C GLY A 4 -2.27 -4.07 -3.91
N PHE A 5 -1.28 -4.78 -3.42
CA PHE A 5 -0.32 -4.30 -2.44
C PHE A 5 1.09 -4.43 -2.99
N TYR A 6 1.88 -3.40 -2.81
CA TYR A 6 3.31 -3.45 -3.12
C TYR A 6 4.09 -3.53 -1.81
N ILE A 7 4.82 -4.62 -1.61
CA ILE A 7 5.61 -4.88 -0.42
C ILE A 7 7.09 -5.06 -0.79
N ASP A 8 8.00 -4.83 0.15
CA ASP A 8 9.42 -5.05 -0.08
C ASP A 8 9.77 -6.53 -0.06
N SER A 9 9.28 -7.25 0.95
CA SER A 9 9.55 -8.67 1.12
C SER A 9 8.33 -9.41 1.67
N GLN A 10 8.14 -10.66 1.23
CA GLN A 10 7.09 -11.53 1.75
C GLN A 10 7.25 -11.83 3.25
N SER A 11 8.46 -11.65 3.79
CA SER A 11 8.77 -11.88 5.21
C SER A 11 8.76 -10.60 6.05
N GLN A 12 8.43 -9.45 5.47
CA GLN A 12 8.43 -8.19 6.22
C GLN A 12 7.32 -8.15 7.28
N ALA A 13 7.51 -7.29 8.29
CA ALA A 13 6.48 -7.05 9.29
C ALA A 13 5.19 -6.55 8.63
N GLY A 14 4.07 -7.14 9.01
CA GLY A 14 2.76 -6.78 8.45
C GLY A 14 2.36 -7.53 7.19
N ALA A 15 3.27 -8.24 6.52
CA ALA A 15 2.95 -9.03 5.33
C ALA A 15 1.91 -10.11 5.63
N ASP A 16 2.01 -10.75 6.79
CA ASP A 16 1.04 -11.78 7.21
C ASP A 16 -0.38 -11.22 7.29
N ASN A 17 -0.54 -10.03 7.84
CA ASN A 17 -1.84 -9.38 7.95
C ASN A 17 -2.41 -9.05 6.56
N ILE A 18 -1.59 -8.55 5.66
CA ILE A 18 -1.98 -8.27 4.28
C ILE A 18 -2.45 -9.56 3.60
N TYR A 19 -1.69 -10.66 3.74
CA TYR A 19 -2.02 -11.93 3.13
C TYR A 19 -3.34 -12.50 3.64
N LYS A 20 -3.54 -12.47 4.97
CA LYS A 20 -4.80 -12.94 5.58
C LYS A 20 -5.99 -12.13 5.08
N LYS A 21 -5.87 -10.82 5.07
CA LYS A 21 -6.95 -9.93 4.62
C LYS A 21 -7.29 -10.14 3.15
N LEU A 22 -6.28 -10.19 2.27
CA LEU A 22 -6.50 -10.44 0.86
C LEU A 22 -7.13 -11.80 0.61
N ASN A 23 -6.68 -12.85 1.30
CA ASN A 23 -7.27 -14.17 1.18
C ASN A 23 -8.76 -14.15 1.54
N ASP A 24 -9.12 -13.49 2.64
CA ASP A 24 -10.50 -13.38 3.08
C ASP A 24 -11.36 -12.61 2.06
N TRP A 25 -10.86 -11.50 1.56
CA TRP A 25 -11.62 -10.67 0.60
C TRP A 25 -11.80 -11.36 -0.75
N VAL A 26 -10.79 -12.08 -1.22
CA VAL A 26 -10.88 -12.86 -2.46
C VAL A 26 -11.84 -14.04 -2.29
N THR A 27 -11.70 -14.78 -1.20
CA THR A 27 -12.53 -15.97 -0.92
C THR A 27 -14.00 -15.61 -0.75
N SER A 28 -14.29 -14.48 -0.12
CA SER A 28 -15.67 -14.01 0.11
C SER A 28 -16.23 -13.18 -1.06
N ASN A 29 -15.50 -13.07 -2.15
CA ASN A 29 -15.87 -12.27 -3.34
C ASN A 29 -16.14 -10.79 -3.03
N GLN A 30 -15.47 -10.23 -2.02
CA GLN A 30 -15.60 -8.81 -1.69
C GLN A 30 -14.77 -7.93 -2.63
N ILE A 31 -13.75 -8.51 -3.26
CA ILE A 31 -12.97 -7.86 -4.33
C ILE A 31 -12.93 -8.79 -5.53
N ASP A 32 -12.75 -8.23 -6.72
CA ASP A 32 -12.72 -9.00 -7.96
C ASP A 32 -11.40 -9.78 -8.07
N ASN A 33 -10.29 -9.11 -7.86
CA ASN A 33 -8.96 -9.71 -7.88
C ASN A 33 -8.09 -9.06 -6.82
N GLY A 34 -7.25 -9.89 -6.18
CA GLY A 34 -6.20 -9.45 -5.28
C GLY A 34 -4.83 -9.74 -5.87
N SER A 35 -3.87 -8.86 -5.67
CA SER A 35 -2.50 -9.03 -6.14
C SER A 35 -1.51 -8.51 -5.11
N VAL A 36 -0.37 -9.17 -5.00
CA VAL A 36 0.77 -8.68 -4.21
C VAL A 36 2.00 -8.66 -5.11
N PHE A 37 2.70 -7.54 -5.09
CA PHE A 37 3.95 -7.33 -5.80
C PHE A 37 5.08 -7.21 -4.78
N TYR A 38 6.15 -7.97 -4.94
CA TYR A 38 7.27 -8.01 -4.00
C TYR A 38 8.60 -7.74 -4.70
N ASN A 39 9.54 -7.12 -4.00
CA ASN A 39 10.91 -6.94 -4.48
C ASN A 39 11.76 -8.16 -4.16
N ASP A 40 11.67 -8.65 -2.92
CA ASP A 40 12.49 -9.77 -2.45
C ASP A 40 11.63 -10.98 -2.13
N ILE A 41 12.09 -12.15 -2.58
CA ILE A 41 11.48 -13.42 -2.21
C ILE A 41 11.85 -13.70 -0.76
N GLY A 42 10.86 -13.61 0.12
CA GLY A 42 10.99 -14.03 1.50
C GLY A 42 10.09 -15.22 1.76
N PHE A 43 10.14 -15.74 2.97
CA PHE A 43 9.22 -16.79 3.39
C PHE A 43 8.00 -16.19 4.06
N ASN A 44 6.82 -16.66 3.65
CA ASN A 44 5.57 -16.37 4.32
C ASN A 44 4.79 -17.68 4.49
N PRO A 45 4.39 -18.04 5.73
CA PRO A 45 3.71 -19.31 6.00
C PRO A 45 2.29 -19.36 5.46
N ILE A 46 1.72 -18.22 5.08
CA ILE A 46 0.34 -18.13 4.61
C ILE A 46 0.29 -18.42 3.10
N THR A 47 -0.49 -19.41 2.72
CA THR A 47 -0.69 -19.76 1.31
C THR A 47 -1.56 -18.69 0.64
N PRO A 48 -1.07 -17.99 -0.39
CA PRO A 48 -1.85 -16.96 -1.05
C PRO A 48 -2.97 -17.55 -1.92
N LYS A 49 -4.16 -16.95 -1.83
CA LYS A 49 -5.30 -17.21 -2.72
C LYS A 49 -5.49 -16.05 -3.71
N PHE A 50 -4.51 -15.18 -3.79
CA PHE A 50 -4.41 -14.03 -4.68
C PHE A 50 -3.21 -14.19 -5.60
N GLY A 51 -3.07 -13.33 -6.60
CA GLY A 51 -1.90 -13.32 -7.47
C GLY A 51 -0.66 -12.78 -6.75
N LEU A 52 0.45 -13.49 -6.84
CA LEU A 52 1.73 -13.09 -6.24
C LEU A 52 2.75 -12.90 -7.35
N PHE A 53 3.30 -11.69 -7.48
CA PHE A 53 4.12 -11.29 -8.61
C PHE A 53 5.39 -10.59 -8.17
N ASN A 54 6.43 -10.67 -8.99
CA ASN A 54 7.61 -9.83 -8.83
C ASN A 54 7.25 -8.37 -9.08
N SER A 55 7.96 -7.45 -8.45
CA SER A 55 7.72 -6.01 -8.55
C SER A 55 7.78 -5.46 -9.97
N THR A 56 8.54 -6.10 -10.87
CA THR A 56 8.63 -5.68 -12.26
C THR A 56 7.30 -5.79 -13.00
N ASP A 57 6.39 -6.61 -12.53
CA ASP A 57 5.06 -6.79 -13.14
C ASP A 57 4.04 -5.73 -12.72
N VAL A 58 4.38 -4.86 -11.77
CA VAL A 58 3.45 -3.84 -11.25
C VAL A 58 2.97 -2.89 -12.34
N TRP A 59 3.83 -2.61 -13.33
CA TRP A 59 3.51 -1.66 -14.39
C TRP A 59 2.38 -2.11 -15.32
N GLN A 60 2.05 -3.40 -15.28
CA GLN A 60 0.93 -3.99 -16.04
C GLN A 60 -0.36 -4.05 -15.23
N PHE A 61 -0.28 -3.74 -13.94
CA PHE A 61 -1.44 -3.81 -13.05
C PHE A 61 -2.43 -2.67 -13.34
N THR A 62 -3.71 -3.00 -13.28
CA THR A 62 -4.80 -2.02 -13.37
C THR A 62 -5.71 -2.20 -12.16
N GLY A 63 -5.98 -1.10 -11.44
CA GLY A 63 -6.79 -1.11 -10.24
C GLY A 63 -6.26 -0.17 -9.18
N ASN A 64 -6.50 -0.49 -7.93
CA ASN A 64 -6.07 0.32 -6.78
C ASN A 64 -4.88 -0.34 -6.12
N LEU A 65 -3.79 0.39 -5.93
CA LEU A 65 -2.54 -0.14 -5.39
C LEU A 65 -2.17 0.57 -4.09
N ILE A 66 -1.99 -0.21 -3.02
CA ILE A 66 -1.45 0.28 -1.76
C ILE A 66 0.04 -0.04 -1.73
N VAL A 67 0.86 1.00 -1.67
CA VAL A 67 2.33 0.90 -1.69
C VAL A 67 2.84 1.04 -0.27
N THR A 68 3.68 0.11 0.17
CA THR A 68 4.28 0.16 1.51
C THR A 68 5.78 0.48 1.48
N SER A 69 6.37 0.58 0.30
CA SER A 69 7.80 0.83 0.12
C SER A 69 8.06 2.28 -0.28
N TYR A 70 8.97 2.96 0.43
CA TYR A 70 9.39 4.33 0.08
C TYR A 70 10.01 4.41 -1.30
N VAL A 71 10.88 3.45 -1.62
CA VAL A 71 11.57 3.41 -2.92
C VAL A 71 10.57 3.23 -4.05
N ALA A 72 9.63 2.30 -3.89
CA ALA A 72 8.58 2.06 -4.85
C ALA A 72 7.65 3.27 -5.01
N ALA A 73 7.28 3.91 -3.90
CA ALA A 73 6.43 5.11 -3.94
C ALA A 73 7.08 6.24 -4.73
N ALA A 74 8.37 6.46 -4.54
CA ALA A 74 9.11 7.48 -5.28
C ALA A 74 9.12 7.18 -6.79
N SER A 75 9.37 5.93 -7.17
CA SER A 75 9.37 5.51 -8.57
C SER A 75 7.97 5.63 -9.21
N ILE A 76 6.95 5.16 -8.49
CA ILE A 76 5.56 5.18 -8.96
C ILE A 76 5.06 6.61 -9.12
N GLY A 77 5.40 7.50 -8.19
CA GLY A 77 4.98 8.88 -8.23
C GLY A 77 5.61 9.69 -9.38
N SER A 78 6.67 9.19 -10.00
CA SER A 78 7.39 9.88 -11.06
C SER A 78 6.88 9.57 -12.47
N VAL A 79 5.95 8.62 -12.63
CA VAL A 79 5.44 8.18 -13.93
C VAL A 79 3.92 8.11 -13.91
N VAL A 80 3.32 8.18 -15.10
CA VAL A 80 1.88 7.97 -15.27
C VAL A 80 1.60 6.46 -15.24
N ASN A 81 0.63 6.05 -14.43
CA ASN A 81 0.32 4.65 -14.20
C ASN A 81 -1.11 4.30 -14.63
N LYS A 82 -1.33 3.02 -14.94
CA LYS A 82 -2.67 2.47 -15.20
C LYS A 82 -3.44 2.18 -13.92
N PHE A 83 -2.80 2.29 -12.77
CA PHE A 83 -3.40 2.05 -11.46
C PHE A 83 -3.41 3.33 -10.64
N LYS A 84 -4.26 3.35 -9.61
CA LYS A 84 -4.33 4.44 -8.64
C LYS A 84 -3.49 4.07 -7.42
N PRO A 85 -2.35 4.74 -7.17
CA PRO A 85 -1.52 4.41 -6.01
C PRO A 85 -1.92 5.21 -4.77
N THR A 86 -1.74 4.59 -3.61
CA THR A 86 -1.78 5.24 -2.29
C THR A 86 -0.63 4.68 -1.48
N PHE A 87 0.10 5.56 -0.79
CA PHE A 87 1.21 5.13 0.06
C PHE A 87 0.71 4.91 1.49
N LEU A 88 0.87 3.70 2.00
CA LEU A 88 0.61 3.39 3.39
C LEU A 88 1.85 3.75 4.22
N TYR A 89 1.78 4.93 4.86
CA TYR A 89 2.84 5.40 5.73
C TYR A 89 2.81 4.62 7.04
N THR A 90 3.97 4.08 7.44
CA THR A 90 4.21 3.52 8.75
C THR A 90 5.47 4.16 9.32
N LYS A 91 5.52 4.30 10.65
CA LYS A 91 6.70 4.83 11.32
C LYS A 91 7.89 3.92 11.06
N GLN A 92 8.76 4.35 10.18
CA GLN A 92 10.03 3.71 9.90
C GLN A 92 11.16 4.66 10.28
N ASP A 93 12.33 4.51 9.74
CA ASP A 93 13.44 5.43 9.96
C ASP A 93 13.06 6.81 9.40
N GLN A 94 12.83 7.78 10.29
CA GLN A 94 12.36 9.12 9.93
C GLN A 94 13.48 10.06 9.46
N LYS A 95 14.64 9.53 9.11
CA LYS A 95 15.80 10.34 8.72
C LYS A 95 15.59 11.15 7.45
N ASN A 96 14.57 10.84 6.67
CA ASN A 96 14.39 11.47 5.36
C ASN A 96 13.02 12.14 5.21
N ILE A 97 12.81 13.21 5.99
CA ILE A 97 11.58 14.02 5.95
C ILE A 97 11.32 14.58 4.55
N MET A 98 12.37 15.01 3.85
CA MET A 98 12.22 15.57 2.50
C MET A 98 11.67 14.53 1.51
N GLN A 99 12.05 13.28 1.65
CA GLN A 99 11.49 12.20 0.82
C GLN A 99 10.00 11.99 1.10
N ILE A 100 9.59 12.05 2.36
CA ILE A 100 8.17 11.94 2.74
C ILE A 100 7.36 13.07 2.10
N ILE A 101 7.85 14.29 2.17
CA ILE A 101 7.18 15.45 1.56
C ILE A 101 7.08 15.28 0.04
N ASP A 102 8.16 14.85 -0.61
CA ASP A 102 8.20 14.66 -2.05
C ASP A 102 7.19 13.59 -2.50
N ILE A 103 7.15 12.46 -1.83
CA ILE A 103 6.20 11.39 -2.13
C ILE A 103 4.77 11.87 -1.89
N PHE A 104 4.51 12.58 -0.80
CA PHE A 104 3.17 13.08 -0.47
C PHE A 104 2.64 14.04 -1.56
N ASN A 105 3.51 14.79 -2.19
CA ASN A 105 3.13 15.69 -3.28
C ASN A 105 2.78 14.95 -4.57
N LYS A 106 3.19 13.70 -4.70
CA LYS A 106 2.98 12.90 -5.91
C LYS A 106 1.84 11.90 -5.79
N ILE A 107 1.70 11.26 -4.63
CA ILE A 107 0.64 10.26 -4.39
C ILE A 107 0.02 10.50 -3.01
N PRO A 108 -1.27 10.16 -2.82
CA PRO A 108 -1.91 10.32 -1.52
C PRO A 108 -1.34 9.37 -0.47
N PHE A 109 -1.41 9.79 0.78
CA PHE A 109 -0.96 9.00 1.93
C PHE A 109 -2.14 8.45 2.71
N LEU A 110 -1.93 7.24 3.22
CA LEU A 110 -2.82 6.53 4.11
C LEU A 110 -2.07 6.26 5.40
N VAL A 111 -2.68 6.51 6.54
CA VAL A 111 -2.10 6.25 7.87
C VAL A 111 -3.07 5.45 8.71
N MET A 112 -2.55 4.69 9.68
CA MET A 112 -3.34 3.76 10.48
C MET A 112 -3.46 4.17 11.95
N ASN A 113 -2.88 5.29 12.35
CA ASN A 113 -2.96 5.78 13.74
C ASN A 113 -2.85 7.30 13.81
N GLU A 114 -3.29 7.87 14.95
CA GLU A 114 -3.29 9.30 15.16
C GLU A 114 -1.88 9.91 15.22
N GLU A 115 -0.91 9.17 15.73
CA GLU A 115 0.47 9.64 15.81
C GLU A 115 1.04 9.90 14.43
N ASP A 116 0.87 8.95 13.52
CA ASP A 116 1.31 9.08 12.13
C ASP A 116 0.53 10.16 11.40
N PHE A 117 -0.76 10.27 11.65
CA PHE A 117 -1.60 11.33 11.08
C PHE A 117 -1.06 12.71 11.45
N LYS A 118 -0.81 12.94 12.73
CA LYS A 118 -0.29 14.22 13.22
C LYS A 118 1.10 14.52 12.66
N PHE A 119 1.95 13.50 12.60
CA PHE A 119 3.31 13.65 12.07
C PHE A 119 3.28 14.05 10.59
N VAL A 120 2.56 13.33 9.75
CA VAL A 120 2.46 13.64 8.32
C VAL A 120 1.85 15.01 8.09
N LYS A 121 0.77 15.35 8.81
CA LYS A 121 0.15 16.68 8.72
C LYS A 121 1.13 17.79 9.08
N ARG A 122 1.92 17.60 10.13
CA ARG A 122 2.89 18.60 10.60
C ARG A 122 3.98 18.87 9.56
N ILE A 123 4.53 17.81 8.94
CA ILE A 123 5.64 17.97 8.00
C ILE A 123 5.20 18.35 6.58
N THR A 124 4.02 17.95 6.15
CA THR A 124 3.53 18.23 4.79
C THR A 124 2.57 19.40 4.70
N GLY A 125 1.97 19.80 5.81
CA GLY A 125 0.91 20.81 5.85
C GLY A 125 -0.44 20.34 5.34
N LYS A 126 -0.57 19.06 4.98
CA LYS A 126 -1.80 18.47 4.45
C LYS A 126 -2.18 17.23 5.25
N GLU A 127 -3.47 16.92 5.28
CA GLU A 127 -3.99 15.77 6.02
C GLU A 127 -3.93 14.50 5.17
N PRO A 128 -3.25 13.43 5.65
CA PRO A 128 -3.38 12.11 5.05
C PRO A 128 -4.76 11.51 5.36
N LYS A 129 -5.10 10.42 4.71
CA LYS A 129 -6.30 9.65 5.05
C LYS A 129 -6.00 8.74 6.23
N LEU A 130 -6.88 8.74 7.25
CA LEU A 130 -6.74 7.90 8.43
C LEU A 130 -7.71 6.72 8.33
N ILE A 131 -7.20 5.51 8.51
CA ILE A 131 -8.01 4.31 8.69
C ILE A 131 -7.59 3.62 9.99
N ASN A 132 -8.52 2.92 10.65
CA ASN A 132 -8.23 2.28 11.94
C ASN A 132 -7.46 0.97 11.78
N SER A 133 -7.68 0.29 10.67
CA SER A 133 -7.03 -0.98 10.34
C SER A 133 -7.16 -1.23 8.83
N LEU A 134 -6.61 -2.34 8.35
CA LEU A 134 -6.85 -2.77 6.97
C LEU A 134 -8.29 -3.27 6.85
N ASP A 135 -9.22 -2.34 6.78
CA ASP A 135 -10.64 -2.59 6.59
C ASP A 135 -11.02 -2.23 5.15
N LEU A 136 -11.66 -3.16 4.47
CA LEU A 136 -11.98 -3.02 3.05
C LEU A 136 -12.91 -1.83 2.77
N ASP A 137 -13.90 -1.59 3.64
CA ASP A 137 -14.82 -0.47 3.43
C ASP A 137 -14.11 0.87 3.51
N GLN A 138 -13.19 1.02 4.48
CA GLN A 138 -12.37 2.22 4.60
C GLN A 138 -11.42 2.37 3.42
N ILE A 139 -10.83 1.27 2.94
CA ILE A 139 -9.96 1.28 1.76
C ILE A 139 -10.75 1.70 0.51
N LYS A 140 -11.96 1.19 0.34
CA LYS A 140 -12.84 1.60 -0.76
C LYS A 140 -13.13 3.10 -0.73
N GLU A 141 -13.38 3.66 0.44
CA GLU A 141 -13.59 5.11 0.59
C GLU A 141 -12.36 5.90 0.16
N VAL A 142 -11.15 5.43 0.52
CA VAL A 142 -9.91 6.10 0.13
C VAL A 142 -9.77 6.19 -1.39
N PHE A 143 -10.19 5.16 -2.11
CA PHE A 143 -10.13 5.11 -3.56
C PHE A 143 -11.41 5.59 -4.26
N ASN A 144 -12.40 6.07 -3.52
CA ASN A 144 -13.71 6.49 -4.04
C ASN A 144 -14.46 5.36 -4.77
N GLU A 145 -14.39 4.19 -4.23
CA GLU A 145 -15.07 2.99 -4.76
C GLU A 145 -16.42 2.71 -4.07
#